data_a0c019ee2637510ec981a4c5e45121ea
#
_entry.id   a0c019ee2637510ec981a4c5e45121ea
#
_cell.length_a   1.000
_cell.length_b   1.000
_cell.length_c   1.000
_cell.angle_alpha   90.00
_cell.angle_beta   90.00
_cell.angle_gamma   90.00
#
_symmetry.space_group_name_H-M   'P 1'
#
loop_
_entity.id
_entity.type
_entity.pdbx_description
1 polymer ?
#
loop_
_entity_poly.entity_id
_entity_poly.type
_entity_poly.pdbx_seq_one_letter_code
_entity_poly.pdbx_strand_id
1 'polypeptide(L)' 'MGGGVTAVIAFIIAIGLLVTVHEFGHFWVAR' A
#
# COMPACT_ATOMS: atom_id res chain seq x y z
N MET A 1 9.10 22.02 7.13
CA MET A 1 9.31 20.86 6.89
C MET A 1 8.24 20.10 6.35
N GLY A 2 8.03 19.70 5.40
CA GLY A 2 7.05 19.01 4.67
C GLY A 2 6.35 17.86 5.36
N GLY A 3 5.94 18.07 6.59
CA GLY A 3 5.26 17.02 7.32
C GLY A 3 4.02 16.53 6.61
N GLY A 4 3.27 17.46 6.00
CA GLY A 4 2.07 17.08 5.28
C GLY A 4 2.36 16.26 4.04
N VAL A 5 3.38 16.67 3.29
CA VAL A 5 3.74 15.96 2.07
C VAL A 5 4.27 14.59 2.41
N THR A 6 5.12 14.51 3.42
CA THR A 6 5.67 13.23 3.84
C THR A 6 4.56 12.29 4.30
N ALA A 7 3.59 12.81 5.02
CA ALA A 7 2.48 11.99 5.51
C ALA A 7 1.65 11.47 4.34
N VAL A 8 1.41 12.30 3.34
CA VAL A 8 0.63 11.88 2.17
C VAL A 8 1.38 10.79 1.41
N ILE A 9 2.65 10.99 1.20
CA ILE A 9 3.46 9.99 0.50
C ILE A 9 3.48 8.68 1.26
N ALA A 10 3.67 8.75 2.57
CA ALA A 10 3.69 7.56 3.41
C ALA A 10 2.35 6.83 3.35
N PHE A 11 1.26 7.59 3.33
CA PHE A 11 -0.07 7.00 3.25
C PHE A 11 -0.26 6.27 1.92
N ILE A 12 0.14 6.90 0.84
CA ILE A 12 0.00 6.29 -0.48
C ILE A 12 0.82 5.02 -0.57
N ILE A 13 2.04 5.04 -0.07
CA ILE A 13 2.90 3.87 -0.09
C ILE A 13 2.29 2.76 0.76
N ALA A 14 1.79 3.11 1.93
CA ALA A 14 1.21 2.11 2.82
C ALA A 14 -0.01 1.46 2.18
N ILE A 15 -0.87 2.27 1.59
CA ILE A 15 -2.06 1.75 0.94
C ILE A 15 -1.69 0.90 -0.26
N GLY A 16 -0.73 1.36 -1.05
CA GLY A 16 -0.28 0.61 -2.21
C GLY A 16 0.30 -0.73 -1.82
N LEU A 17 1.12 -0.75 -0.80
CA LEU A 17 1.69 -1.99 -0.32
C LEU A 17 0.61 -2.93 0.20
N LEU A 18 -0.33 -2.38 0.96
CA LEU A 18 -1.39 -3.18 1.53
C LEU A 18 -2.24 -3.81 0.43
N VAL A 19 -2.61 -3.02 -0.55
CA VAL A 19 -3.43 -3.51 -1.66
C VAL A 19 -2.66 -4.55 -2.47
N THR A 20 -1.39 -4.29 -2.73
CA THR A 20 -0.58 -5.22 -3.51
C THR A 20 -0.45 -6.56 -2.81
N VAL A 21 -0.15 -6.53 -1.52
CA VAL A 21 0.00 -7.76 -0.75
C VAL A 21 -1.33 -8.50 -0.67
N HIS A 22 -2.41 -7.75 -0.52
CA HIS A 22 -3.74 -8.35 -0.45
C HIS A 22 -4.08 -9.05 -1.76
N GLU A 23 -3.82 -8.38 -2.88
CA GLU A 23 -4.12 -8.96 -4.17
C GLU A 23 -3.24 -10.16 -4.48
N PHE A 24 -2.01 -10.09 -4.04
CA PHE A 24 -1.10 -11.21 -4.22
C PHE A 24 -1.60 -12.41 -3.44
N GLY A 25 -2.06 -12.18 -2.22
CA GLY A 25 -2.62 -13.25 -1.42
C GLY A 25 -3.85 -13.85 -2.06
N HIS A 26 -4.69 -13.00 -2.63
CA HIS A 26 -5.88 -13.47 -3.33
C HIS A 26 -5.51 -14.32 -4.54
N PHE A 27 -4.53 -13.87 -5.28
CA PHE A 27 -4.08 -14.60 -6.45
C PHE A 27 -3.56 -15.98 -6.05
N TRP A 28 -2.79 -16.03 -4.99
CA TRP A 28 -2.24 -17.29 -4.52
C TRP A 28 -3.32 -18.26 -4.08
N VAL A 29 -4.28 -17.75 -3.34
CA VAL A 29 -5.35 -18.59 -2.81
C VAL A 29 -6.28 -19.06 -3.94
N ALA A 30 -6.58 -18.18 -4.86
CA ALA A 30 -7.47 -18.51 -5.97
C ALA A 30 -6.83 -19.50 -6.93
N ARG A 31 -5.50 -19.46 -6.96
CA ARG A 31 -4.77 -20.32 -7.84
C ARG A 31 -4.80 -21.77 -7.34
#